data_e325f5d004f3baf744878ecf25094227
#
_entry.id   e325f5d004f3baf744878ecf25094227
#
_cell.length_a   1.000
_cell.length_b   1.000
_cell.length_c   1.000
_cell.angle_alpha   90.00
_cell.angle_beta   90.00
_cell.angle_gamma   90.00
#
_symmetry.space_group_name_H-M   'P 1'
#
loop_
_entity.id
_entity.type
_entity.pdbx_description
1 polymer ?
#
loop_
_entity_poly.entity_id
_entity_poly.type
_entity_poly.pdbx_seq_one_letter_code
_entity_poly.pdbx_strand_id
1 'polypeptide(L)'
;AGAGCRVARPPAPLPSSPKPVIVKKSNLKKLFFSDLAKEYKYKVEKSFIDFNGHLAEFGYYYYGVDGLRKLCEDKGCTPKLYEELEIGPITFKTTVSFKKEVRENSMIIVNPRITSMSEDCKKWSSQTDIINETRELCASIFSNGAFMDHVSRKVAPPPKELQEKWKLLLEID
;
A
#
# COMPACT_ATOMS: atom_id res chain seq x y z
N ALA A 1 43.78 -34.00 -13.43
CA ALA A 1 42.77 -33.74 -12.41
C ALA A 1 41.92 -32.56 -12.91
N GLY A 2 40.73 -32.87 -13.49
CA GLY A 2 39.80 -31.88 -14.04
C GLY A 2 38.75 -31.55 -12.99
N ALA A 3 38.74 -30.32 -12.53
CA ALA A 3 37.66 -29.80 -11.68
C ALA A 3 36.46 -29.52 -12.54
N GLY A 4 35.41 -30.38 -12.46
CA GLY A 4 34.14 -30.18 -13.13
C GLY A 4 33.38 -29.01 -12.52
N CYS A 5 33.18 -27.96 -13.30
CA CYS A 5 32.34 -26.83 -12.97
C CYS A 5 30.87 -27.32 -12.89
N ARG A 6 30.29 -27.37 -11.69
CA ARG A 6 28.86 -27.67 -11.51
C ARG A 6 28.07 -26.44 -11.93
N VAL A 7 27.40 -26.51 -13.06
CA VAL A 7 26.41 -25.49 -13.48
C VAL A 7 25.25 -25.53 -12.47
N ALA A 8 24.99 -24.42 -11.81
CA ALA A 8 23.87 -24.26 -10.89
C ALA A 8 22.56 -24.41 -11.67
N ARG A 9 21.60 -25.17 -11.11
CA ARG A 9 20.25 -25.28 -11.69
C ARG A 9 19.59 -23.91 -11.73
N PRO A 10 18.89 -23.56 -12.80
CA PRO A 10 18.10 -22.34 -12.84
C PRO A 10 17.02 -22.37 -11.73
N PRO A 11 16.71 -21.20 -11.12
CA PRO A 11 15.64 -21.12 -10.12
C PRO A 11 14.31 -21.56 -10.72
N ALA A 12 13.47 -22.18 -9.89
CA ALA A 12 12.12 -22.59 -10.26
C ALA A 12 11.28 -21.38 -10.74
N PRO A 13 10.42 -21.56 -11.76
CA PRO A 13 9.56 -20.47 -12.23
C PRO A 13 8.66 -19.97 -11.10
N LEU A 14 8.54 -18.64 -11.02
CA LEU A 14 7.65 -17.98 -10.06
C LEU A 14 6.20 -18.48 -10.26
N PRO A 15 5.42 -18.67 -9.19
CA PRO A 15 4.02 -19.05 -9.31
C PRO A 15 3.27 -17.99 -10.12
N SER A 16 2.45 -18.46 -11.07
CA SER A 16 1.64 -17.61 -11.93
C SER A 16 0.78 -16.67 -11.08
N SER A 17 0.78 -15.38 -11.46
CA SER A 17 -0.10 -14.38 -10.87
C SER A 17 -1.56 -14.85 -10.90
N PRO A 18 -2.35 -14.61 -9.84
CA PRO A 18 -3.77 -14.93 -9.85
C PRO A 18 -4.45 -14.21 -11.02
N LYS A 19 -5.30 -14.94 -11.75
CA LYS A 19 -6.04 -14.40 -12.89
C LYS A 19 -6.91 -13.23 -12.42
N PRO A 20 -6.95 -12.12 -13.17
CA PRO A 20 -7.82 -11.01 -12.81
C PRO A 20 -9.28 -11.49 -12.82
N VAL A 21 -9.99 -11.25 -11.71
CA VAL A 21 -11.44 -11.43 -11.66
C VAL A 21 -12.04 -10.33 -12.52
N ILE A 22 -12.61 -10.70 -13.66
CA ILE A 22 -13.33 -9.77 -14.54
C ILE A 22 -14.67 -9.45 -13.85
N VAL A 23 -14.72 -8.34 -13.15
CA VAL A 23 -16.00 -7.78 -12.69
C VAL A 23 -16.70 -7.19 -13.91
N LYS A 24 -17.88 -7.74 -14.24
CA LYS A 24 -18.72 -7.26 -15.34
C LYS A 24 -19.12 -5.80 -15.11
N LYS A 25 -18.83 -4.93 -16.09
CA LYS A 25 -19.35 -3.56 -16.17
C LYS A 25 -20.88 -3.59 -16.29
N SER A 26 -21.59 -3.62 -15.18
CA SER A 26 -23.02 -3.33 -15.16
C SER A 26 -23.30 -2.36 -14.01
N ASN A 27 -23.71 -1.14 -14.39
CA ASN A 27 -24.24 -0.08 -13.53
C ASN A 27 -23.24 0.68 -12.62
N LEU A 28 -22.29 1.39 -13.23
CA LEU A 28 -21.72 2.58 -12.62
C LEU A 28 -22.74 3.72 -12.63
N LYS A 29 -23.74 3.65 -11.74
CA LYS A 29 -24.34 4.85 -11.21
C LYS A 29 -23.25 5.61 -10.49
N LYS A 30 -23.09 6.91 -10.80
CA LYS A 30 -22.32 7.88 -10.03
C LYS A 30 -22.75 7.80 -8.56
N LEU A 31 -22.21 6.86 -7.80
CA LEU A 31 -22.22 6.95 -6.36
C LEU A 31 -21.18 7.99 -6.01
N PHE A 32 -21.63 9.03 -5.37
CA PHE A 32 -20.82 10.05 -4.73
C PHE A 32 -19.73 9.39 -3.90
N PHE A 33 -18.48 9.52 -4.34
CA PHE A 33 -17.26 9.09 -3.66
C PHE A 33 -16.97 9.96 -2.41
N SER A 34 -17.98 10.45 -1.69
CA SER A 34 -17.77 11.53 -0.73
C SER A 34 -17.80 11.16 0.75
N ASP A 35 -18.24 9.97 1.17
CA ASP A 35 -18.52 9.81 2.60
C ASP A 35 -17.79 8.66 3.34
N LEU A 36 -17.01 7.80 2.70
CA LEU A 36 -16.36 6.67 3.39
C LEU A 36 -14.84 6.58 3.26
N ALA A 37 -14.25 7.12 2.21
CA ALA A 37 -12.80 7.07 2.02
C ALA A 37 -12.10 8.22 2.72
N LYS A 38 -11.21 7.93 3.66
CA LYS A 38 -10.45 8.96 4.37
C LYS A 38 -9.41 9.59 3.46
N GLU A 39 -9.43 10.92 3.38
CA GLU A 39 -8.51 11.70 2.55
C GLU A 39 -7.51 12.46 3.42
N TYR A 40 -6.23 12.35 3.06
CA TYR A 40 -5.16 13.12 3.70
C TYR A 40 -4.60 14.13 2.71
N LYS A 41 -4.54 15.40 3.11
CA LYS A 41 -4.06 16.49 2.26
C LYS A 41 -2.61 16.83 2.59
N TYR A 42 -1.79 17.01 1.56
CA TYR A 42 -0.39 17.39 1.67
C TYR A 42 -0.07 18.51 0.69
N LYS A 43 0.75 19.46 1.14
CA LYS A 43 1.42 20.40 0.26
C LYS A 43 2.73 19.77 -0.19
N VAL A 44 2.97 19.74 -1.49
CA VAL A 44 4.20 19.18 -2.06
C VAL A 44 5.39 20.08 -1.76
N GLU A 45 6.37 19.54 -1.04
CA GLU A 45 7.57 20.25 -0.62
C GLU A 45 8.64 20.22 -1.70
N LYS A 46 9.47 21.27 -1.72
CA LYS A 46 10.58 21.42 -2.67
C LYS A 46 11.60 20.26 -2.59
N SER A 47 11.80 19.69 -1.40
CA SER A 47 12.70 18.57 -1.15
C SER A 47 12.36 17.30 -1.93
N PHE A 48 11.12 17.19 -2.41
CA PHE A 48 10.64 16.07 -3.22
C PHE A 48 10.60 16.34 -4.72
N ILE A 49 11.07 17.53 -5.16
CA ILE A 49 11.06 17.90 -6.58
C ILE A 49 12.37 17.49 -7.25
N ASP A 50 12.26 16.80 -8.37
CA ASP A 50 13.40 16.38 -9.18
C ASP A 50 13.92 17.49 -10.12
N PHE A 51 14.96 17.17 -10.89
CA PHE A 51 15.57 18.12 -11.85
C PHE A 51 14.65 18.47 -13.03
N ASN A 52 13.55 17.72 -13.27
CA ASN A 52 12.54 18.06 -14.27
C ASN A 52 11.51 19.05 -13.73
N GLY A 53 11.58 19.43 -12.45
CA GLY A 53 10.62 20.33 -11.81
C GLY A 53 9.32 19.66 -11.40
N HIS A 54 9.30 18.34 -11.31
CA HIS A 54 8.14 17.54 -10.92
C HIS A 54 8.41 16.76 -9.64
N LEU A 55 7.34 16.33 -8.97
CA LEU A 55 7.43 15.41 -7.84
C LEU A 55 8.14 14.14 -8.28
N ALA A 56 9.28 13.84 -7.64
CA ALA A 56 10.08 12.66 -7.91
C ALA A 56 9.35 11.38 -7.53
N GLU A 57 9.72 10.25 -8.16
CA GLU A 57 9.11 8.92 -7.88
C GLU A 57 9.00 8.60 -6.40
N PHE A 58 10.10 8.81 -5.65
CA PHE A 58 10.13 8.52 -4.22
C PHE A 58 9.18 9.41 -3.41
N GLY A 59 8.88 10.62 -3.89
CA GLY A 59 7.95 11.54 -3.27
C GLY A 59 6.51 11.02 -3.31
N TYR A 60 6.07 10.49 -4.46
CA TYR A 60 4.76 9.82 -4.53
C TYR A 60 4.67 8.65 -3.54
N TYR A 61 5.72 7.84 -3.50
CA TYR A 61 5.75 6.71 -2.58
C TYR A 61 5.73 7.15 -1.11
N TYR A 62 6.52 8.17 -0.76
CA TYR A 62 6.55 8.75 0.59
C TYR A 62 5.16 9.21 1.04
N TYR A 63 4.49 10.07 0.26
CA TYR A 63 3.16 10.57 0.61
C TYR A 63 2.13 9.44 0.68
N GLY A 64 2.23 8.46 -0.21
CA GLY A 64 1.34 7.31 -0.21
C GLY A 64 1.48 6.43 1.03
N VAL A 65 2.71 6.14 1.44
CA VAL A 65 3.00 5.36 2.65
C VAL A 65 2.60 6.12 3.90
N ASP A 66 2.88 7.43 3.97
CA ASP A 66 2.49 8.26 5.11
C ASP A 66 0.96 8.35 5.26
N GLY A 67 0.24 8.46 4.14
CA GLY A 67 -1.23 8.42 4.15
C GLY A 67 -1.78 7.09 4.67
N LEU A 68 -1.21 5.95 4.23
CA LEU A 68 -1.60 4.64 4.72
C LEU A 68 -1.29 4.47 6.22
N ARG A 69 -0.13 4.97 6.67
CA ARG A 69 0.25 4.98 8.09
C ARG A 69 -0.79 5.75 8.93
N LYS A 70 -1.16 6.95 8.49
CA LYS A 70 -2.18 7.77 9.15
C LYS A 70 -3.53 7.07 9.21
N LEU A 71 -3.94 6.39 8.14
CA LEU A 71 -5.16 5.60 8.13
C LEU A 71 -5.12 4.50 9.21
N CYS A 72 -3.99 3.79 9.34
CA CYS A 72 -3.80 2.78 10.38
C CYS A 72 -3.86 3.41 11.79
N GLU A 73 -3.16 4.52 12.00
CA GLU A 73 -3.14 5.24 13.29
C GLU A 73 -4.51 5.74 13.70
N ASP A 74 -5.32 6.23 12.77
CA ASP A 74 -6.70 6.67 13.02
C ASP A 74 -7.61 5.53 13.51
N LYS A 75 -7.25 4.29 13.23
CA LYS A 75 -7.93 3.09 13.74
C LYS A 75 -7.23 2.48 14.96
N GLY A 76 -6.27 3.22 15.55
CA GLY A 76 -5.52 2.79 16.72
C GLY A 76 -4.43 1.76 16.44
N CYS A 77 -4.07 1.55 15.16
CA CYS A 77 -2.92 0.73 14.77
C CYS A 77 -1.66 1.61 14.76
N THR A 78 -1.17 1.94 15.95
CA THR A 78 -0.03 2.85 16.14
C THR A 78 1.30 2.10 16.19
N PRO A 79 2.45 2.76 15.91
CA PRO A 79 3.77 2.16 16.10
C PRO A 79 3.95 1.58 17.50
N LYS A 80 3.50 2.27 18.54
CA LYS A 80 3.55 1.81 19.93
C LYS A 80 2.82 0.48 20.13
N LEU A 81 1.61 0.34 19.56
CA LEU A 81 0.85 -0.92 19.63
C LEU A 81 1.60 -2.07 18.95
N TYR A 82 2.21 -1.82 17.79
CA TYR A 82 3.01 -2.84 17.10
C TYR A 82 4.25 -3.27 17.91
N GLU A 83 4.89 -2.32 18.60
CA GLU A 83 6.01 -2.61 19.51
C GLU A 83 5.55 -3.43 20.71
N GLU A 84 4.45 -3.04 21.37
CA GLU A 84 3.89 -3.74 22.54
C GLU A 84 3.44 -5.16 22.21
N LEU A 85 2.93 -5.38 21.00
CA LEU A 85 2.49 -6.71 20.53
C LEU A 85 3.60 -7.51 19.85
N GLU A 86 4.81 -6.96 19.73
CA GLU A 86 5.97 -7.57 19.07
C GLU A 86 5.66 -8.10 17.66
N ILE A 87 4.75 -7.42 16.93
CA ILE A 87 4.33 -7.80 15.57
C ILE A 87 3.98 -6.56 14.78
N GLY A 88 4.32 -6.53 13.49
CA GLY A 88 4.04 -5.40 12.63
C GLY A 88 3.86 -5.76 11.17
N PRO A 89 3.23 -4.87 10.37
CA PRO A 89 3.07 -5.08 8.94
C PRO A 89 4.40 -4.90 8.22
N ILE A 90 4.69 -5.82 7.31
CA ILE A 90 5.82 -5.73 6.37
C ILE A 90 5.30 -5.75 4.94
N THR A 91 5.95 -5.04 4.06
CA THR A 91 5.62 -4.99 2.64
C THR A 91 6.55 -5.92 1.86
N PHE A 92 5.97 -6.77 0.99
CA PHE A 92 6.72 -7.64 0.10
C PHE A 92 6.91 -7.04 -1.28
N LYS A 93 5.87 -6.37 -1.77
CA LYS A 93 5.88 -5.79 -3.11
C LYS A 93 5.04 -4.52 -3.14
N THR A 94 5.57 -3.53 -3.83
CA THR A 94 4.84 -2.31 -4.19
C THR A 94 4.94 -2.09 -5.69
N THR A 95 3.83 -1.72 -6.30
CA THR A 95 3.75 -1.30 -7.69
C THR A 95 3.19 0.12 -7.73
N VAL A 96 3.90 1.03 -8.36
CA VAL A 96 3.46 2.41 -8.54
C VAL A 96 3.16 2.65 -10.01
N SER A 97 2.00 3.25 -10.28
CA SER A 97 1.58 3.67 -11.62
C SER A 97 1.44 5.18 -11.64
N PHE A 98 2.30 5.87 -12.37
CA PHE A 98 2.24 7.32 -12.56
C PHE A 98 1.30 7.66 -13.71
N LYS A 99 0.44 8.66 -13.51
CA LYS A 99 -0.60 9.06 -14.46
C LYS A 99 -0.48 10.52 -14.85
N LYS A 100 -0.15 11.39 -13.89
CA LYS A 100 -0.06 12.84 -14.09
C LYS A 100 1.04 13.42 -13.21
N GLU A 101 1.79 14.37 -13.75
CA GLU A 101 2.81 15.07 -12.99
C GLU A 101 2.20 15.94 -11.87
N VAL A 102 2.97 16.10 -10.82
CA VAL A 102 2.67 17.01 -9.71
C VAL A 102 3.86 17.94 -9.54
N ARG A 103 3.58 19.22 -9.25
CA ARG A 103 4.62 20.26 -9.14
C ARG A 103 4.80 20.71 -7.70
N GLU A 104 5.89 21.44 -7.46
CA GLU A 104 6.14 22.10 -6.18
C GLU A 104 4.96 22.99 -5.76
N ASN A 105 4.70 23.05 -4.47
CA ASN A 105 3.59 23.80 -3.85
C ASN A 105 2.18 23.37 -4.22
N SER A 106 2.00 22.39 -5.12
CA SER A 106 0.67 21.83 -5.37
C SER A 106 0.12 21.16 -4.11
N MET A 107 -1.18 21.20 -3.94
CA MET A 107 -1.86 20.37 -2.95
C MET A 107 -2.21 19.02 -3.57
N ILE A 108 -1.92 17.95 -2.86
CA ILE A 108 -2.34 16.60 -3.23
C ILE A 108 -3.24 16.01 -2.16
N ILE A 109 -4.10 15.13 -2.59
CA ILE A 109 -5.00 14.35 -1.76
C ILE A 109 -4.56 12.90 -1.87
N VAL A 110 -4.25 12.30 -0.74
CA VAL A 110 -3.86 10.90 -0.63
C VAL A 110 -5.01 10.11 -0.03
N ASN A 111 -5.48 9.12 -0.78
CA ASN A 111 -6.62 8.29 -0.44
C ASN A 111 -6.18 6.83 -0.29
N PRO A 112 -5.75 6.41 0.91
CA PRO A 112 -5.32 5.05 1.20
C PRO A 112 -6.50 4.16 1.59
N ARG A 113 -6.43 2.88 1.25
CA ARG A 113 -7.38 1.84 1.67
C ARG A 113 -6.73 0.46 1.75
N ILE A 114 -7.22 -0.38 2.63
CA ILE A 114 -6.91 -1.81 2.64
C ILE A 114 -7.91 -2.49 1.72
N THR A 115 -7.41 -3.15 0.68
CA THR A 115 -8.24 -3.75 -0.37
C THR A 115 -8.53 -5.23 -0.14
N SER A 116 -7.68 -5.91 0.61
CA SER A 116 -7.92 -7.30 0.99
C SER A 116 -7.10 -7.73 2.21
N MET A 117 -7.59 -8.75 2.89
CA MET A 117 -6.88 -9.46 3.95
C MET A 117 -7.17 -10.96 3.84
N SER A 118 -6.19 -11.80 4.24
CA SER A 118 -6.44 -13.23 4.42
C SER A 118 -7.35 -13.46 5.63
N GLU A 119 -8.02 -14.62 5.67
CA GLU A 119 -8.97 -14.98 6.75
C GLU A 119 -8.32 -14.89 8.14
N ASP A 120 -7.08 -15.34 8.27
CA ASP A 120 -6.26 -15.25 9.47
C ASP A 120 -5.60 -13.87 9.69
N CYS A 121 -5.94 -12.89 8.86
CA CYS A 121 -5.38 -11.54 8.83
C CYS A 121 -3.86 -11.47 8.66
N LYS A 122 -3.21 -12.58 8.33
CA LYS A 122 -1.76 -12.67 8.18
C LYS A 122 -1.24 -11.88 6.99
N LYS A 123 -1.98 -11.88 5.87
CA LYS A 123 -1.61 -11.20 4.61
C LYS A 123 -2.59 -10.09 4.32
N TRP A 124 -2.09 -9.03 3.73
CA TRP A 124 -2.89 -7.85 3.37
C TRP A 124 -2.49 -7.28 2.00
N SER A 125 -3.41 -6.58 1.40
CA SER A 125 -3.15 -5.73 0.25
C SER A 125 -3.73 -4.35 0.50
N SER A 126 -3.10 -3.32 -0.05
CA SER A 126 -3.57 -1.95 0.02
C SER A 126 -3.47 -1.28 -1.34
N GLN A 127 -4.31 -0.29 -1.53
CA GLN A 127 -4.20 0.65 -2.63
C GLN A 127 -4.24 2.07 -2.06
N THR A 128 -3.39 2.93 -2.60
CA THR A 128 -3.38 4.35 -2.27
C THR A 128 -3.39 5.14 -3.56
N ASP A 129 -4.40 5.98 -3.74
CA ASP A 129 -4.51 6.87 -4.87
C ASP A 129 -4.05 8.28 -4.46
N ILE A 130 -3.25 8.91 -5.30
CA ILE A 130 -2.79 10.29 -5.15
C ILE A 130 -3.48 11.13 -6.22
N ILE A 131 -4.21 12.13 -5.78
CA ILE A 131 -5.13 12.93 -6.57
C ILE A 131 -4.72 14.39 -6.42
N ASN A 132 -4.79 15.18 -7.48
CA ASN A 132 -4.54 16.63 -7.42
C ASN A 132 -5.79 17.41 -6.96
N GLU A 133 -5.66 18.73 -6.85
CA GLU A 133 -6.75 19.63 -6.44
C GLU A 133 -7.95 19.60 -7.40
N THR A 134 -7.73 19.27 -8.67
CA THR A 134 -8.79 19.12 -9.67
C THR A 134 -9.41 17.73 -9.71
N ARG A 135 -9.13 16.89 -8.69
CA ARG A 135 -9.63 15.52 -8.57
C ARG A 135 -9.16 14.58 -9.68
N GLU A 136 -8.02 14.86 -10.31
CA GLU A 136 -7.42 13.99 -11.31
C GLU A 136 -6.41 13.04 -10.63
N LEU A 137 -6.44 11.77 -11.03
CA LEU A 137 -5.50 10.76 -10.54
C LEU A 137 -4.09 11.04 -11.05
N CYS A 138 -3.16 11.28 -10.12
CA CYS A 138 -1.75 11.52 -10.43
C CYS A 138 -0.92 10.25 -10.31
N ALA A 139 -1.18 9.43 -9.31
CA ALA A 139 -0.54 8.12 -9.15
C ALA A 139 -1.43 7.15 -8.40
N SER A 140 -1.20 5.86 -8.62
CA SER A 140 -1.82 4.78 -7.86
C SER A 140 -0.73 3.83 -7.37
N ILE A 141 -0.74 3.54 -6.09
CA ILE A 141 0.24 2.71 -5.39
C ILE A 141 -0.49 1.47 -4.88
N PHE A 142 -0.10 0.31 -5.37
CA PHE A 142 -0.61 -0.96 -4.90
C PHE A 142 0.49 -1.69 -4.13
N SER A 143 0.20 -2.10 -2.89
CA SER A 143 1.13 -2.85 -2.05
C SER A 143 0.49 -4.12 -1.52
N ASN A 144 1.31 -5.15 -1.36
CA ASN A 144 0.95 -6.33 -0.62
C ASN A 144 2.05 -6.71 0.38
N GLY A 145 1.64 -7.34 1.46
CA GLY A 145 2.52 -7.69 2.54
C GLY A 145 1.90 -8.70 3.51
N ALA A 146 2.52 -8.80 4.65
CA ALA A 146 2.05 -9.66 5.73
C ALA A 146 2.38 -9.03 7.08
N PHE A 147 1.90 -9.64 8.15
CA PHE A 147 2.41 -9.39 9.50
C PHE A 147 3.64 -10.24 9.77
N MET A 148 4.61 -9.66 10.43
CA MET A 148 5.83 -10.32 10.86
C MET A 148 5.98 -10.21 12.37
N ASP A 149 6.15 -11.35 13.02
CA ASP A 149 6.55 -11.44 14.42
C ASP A 149 7.98 -10.93 14.59
N HIS A 150 8.17 -9.99 15.51
CA HIS A 150 9.45 -9.29 15.68
C HIS A 150 10.54 -10.15 16.34
N VAL A 151 10.13 -11.16 17.12
CA VAL A 151 11.04 -12.06 17.84
C VAL A 151 11.52 -13.18 16.91
N SER A 152 10.58 -13.94 16.35
CA SER A 152 10.90 -15.07 15.47
C SER A 152 11.29 -14.65 14.05
N ARG A 153 11.03 -13.40 13.64
CA ARG A 153 11.25 -12.85 12.30
C ARG A 153 10.52 -13.63 11.19
N LYS A 154 9.40 -14.26 11.56
CA LYS A 154 8.55 -15.03 10.64
C LYS A 154 7.22 -14.36 10.42
N VAL A 155 6.63 -14.63 9.26
CA VAL A 155 5.26 -14.22 8.96
C VAL A 155 4.29 -14.99 9.87
N ALA A 156 3.47 -14.23 10.61
CA ALA A 156 2.53 -14.77 11.59
C ALA A 156 1.20 -13.98 11.54
N PRO A 157 0.07 -14.60 11.92
CA PRO A 157 -1.16 -13.87 12.11
C PRO A 157 -1.04 -12.94 13.33
N PRO A 158 -1.55 -11.71 13.26
CA PRO A 158 -1.52 -10.80 14.39
C PRO A 158 -2.49 -11.26 15.49
N PRO A 159 -2.30 -10.81 16.76
CA PRO A 159 -3.25 -11.05 17.83
C PRO A 159 -4.65 -10.55 17.49
N LYS A 160 -5.70 -11.13 18.11
CA LYS A 160 -7.11 -10.81 17.82
C LYS A 160 -7.42 -9.33 17.90
N GLU A 161 -6.90 -8.63 18.91
CA GLU A 161 -7.07 -7.19 19.06
C GLU A 161 -6.64 -6.42 17.81
N LEU A 162 -5.47 -6.75 17.27
CA LEU A 162 -4.94 -6.10 16.08
C LEU A 162 -5.69 -6.54 14.81
N GLN A 163 -6.13 -7.80 14.75
CA GLN A 163 -6.99 -8.28 13.65
C GLN A 163 -8.28 -7.49 13.56
N GLU A 164 -8.95 -7.24 14.69
CA GLU A 164 -10.20 -6.47 14.74
C GLU A 164 -9.98 -5.03 14.26
N LYS A 165 -8.92 -4.37 14.72
CA LYS A 165 -8.57 -3.02 14.26
C LYS A 165 -8.29 -2.98 12.74
N TRP A 166 -7.55 -3.96 12.21
CA TRP A 166 -7.24 -4.03 10.78
C TRP A 166 -8.47 -4.35 9.92
N LYS A 167 -9.41 -5.13 10.42
CA LYS A 167 -10.69 -5.38 9.74
C LYS A 167 -11.51 -4.11 9.56
N LEU A 168 -11.38 -3.13 10.46
CA LEU A 168 -12.03 -1.82 10.31
C LEU A 168 -11.39 -0.93 9.22
N LEU A 169 -10.25 -1.34 8.66
CA LEU A 169 -9.59 -0.68 7.54
C LEU A 169 -10.03 -1.21 6.18
N LEU A 170 -10.67 -2.41 6.14
CA LEU A 170 -11.23 -2.93 4.90
C LEU A 170 -12.36 -2.02 4.45
N GLU A 171 -12.32 -1.60 3.19
CA GLU A 171 -13.50 -1.03 2.56
C GLU A 171 -14.56 -2.15 2.48
N ILE A 172 -15.67 -1.94 3.16
CA ILE A 172 -16.84 -2.80 2.99
C ILE A 172 -17.57 -2.26 1.76
N ASP A 173 -17.49 -3.04 0.65
CA ASP A 173 -18.31 -2.78 -0.55
C ASP A 173 -19.82 -2.87 -0.24
#